data_38314e8b4e0123dfaa943ebecd792f4f
#
_entry.id   38314e8b4e0123dfaa943ebecd792f4f
#
_cell.length_a   1.000
_cell.length_b   1.000
_cell.length_c   1.000
_cell.angle_alpha   90.00
_cell.angle_beta   90.00
_cell.angle_gamma   90.00
#
_symmetry.space_group_name_H-M   'P 1'
#
loop_
_entity.id
_entity.type
_entity.pdbx_description
1 polymer ?
#
loop_
_entity_poly.entity_id
_entity_poly.type
_entity_poly.pdbx_seq_one_letter_code
_entity_poly.pdbx_strand_id
1 'polypeptide(L)'
;MDLASSSGDTFVATSKEPHSGRRGWTPQLAVSFLSMVLVLEMLSCSYLMVSVALPQISGHFRTTQGVWIITSFLLVGAVSSPLIGKLADMHGKRKLLLWCVALAAVGALIAAVAPNIAIVVLGWSLTGFLSPCLFLVYSLIRDVYPPRTVAMAVSISTTGMGLVAIPAPFVAGWIIDNFGFRGVFWFFVIGLSLLTVVIRATTEESPIRLRSTIDLVGAALLGAGLGGLLLAISFGPDRGWAAPSTIIFLIGGLVFVIAWSVSARVLRDPVIDLSILTQRPVALTSLSSGLAWAAMATFVMILPMMIMAPSDVGLGYGFGADAGRYAWFHAPEAVMTLIGGFIVGGLAPRIRPKALLVAGLTVVTAGSLSLALSHDSAVVVVLLAALVGLGGGMAYAATPNLLIEAVPAQQLATAGAIASTAGNLLPAVLPVLVFAMLNSHIAFAIDGSVLYSDAGISIGFAMVAGAALVGALAALAIPRMIRRADALTPSD
;
A
#
# COMPACT_ATOMS: atom_id res chain seq x y z
N MET A 1 39.68 -48.83 -0.79
CA MET A 1 39.15 -48.59 0.56
C MET A 1 38.72 -47.14 0.57
N ASP A 2 37.51 -46.85 0.09
CA ASP A 2 36.25 -46.66 0.81
C ASP A 2 36.40 -45.51 1.83
N LEU A 3 35.73 -44.41 1.73
CA LEU A 3 34.29 -44.21 1.75
C LEU A 3 33.93 -42.77 1.35
N ALA A 4 33.13 -42.65 0.34
CA ALA A 4 32.27 -41.49 0.14
C ALA A 4 30.89 -41.84 0.70
N SER A 5 30.34 -41.03 1.58
CA SER A 5 28.91 -41.02 1.90
C SER A 5 28.43 -39.59 1.88
N SER A 6 27.94 -39.14 0.73
CA SER A 6 27.11 -37.96 0.59
C SER A 6 25.72 -38.31 1.08
N SER A 7 25.27 -37.71 2.15
CA SER A 7 23.86 -37.69 2.57
C SER A 7 23.07 -36.81 1.61
N GLY A 8 22.47 -37.44 0.61
CA GLY A 8 21.49 -36.79 -0.25
C GLY A 8 20.19 -36.54 0.53
N ASP A 9 19.85 -35.27 0.73
CA ASP A 9 18.53 -34.86 1.13
C ASP A 9 17.54 -35.20 0.01
N THR A 10 16.83 -36.28 0.22
CA THR A 10 15.76 -36.75 -0.66
C THR A 10 14.59 -35.78 -0.62
N PHE A 11 14.41 -35.07 -1.72
CA PHE A 11 13.18 -34.39 -2.07
C PHE A 11 12.04 -35.43 -2.13
N VAL A 12 11.20 -35.49 -1.10
CA VAL A 12 9.93 -36.20 -1.18
C VAL A 12 8.93 -35.25 -1.83
N ALA A 13 8.97 -35.16 -3.14
CA ALA A 13 7.88 -34.66 -3.93
C ALA A 13 6.79 -35.74 -3.98
N THR A 14 5.74 -35.59 -3.17
CA THR A 14 4.48 -36.30 -3.41
C THR A 14 3.88 -35.73 -4.69
N SER A 15 4.27 -36.28 -5.83
CA SER A 15 3.72 -35.97 -7.14
C SER A 15 2.31 -36.54 -7.23
N LYS A 16 1.29 -35.79 -6.82
CA LYS A 16 0.01 -35.83 -7.52
C LYS A 16 0.27 -35.17 -8.86
N GLU A 17 0.12 -35.93 -9.94
CA GLU A 17 0.27 -35.45 -11.31
C GLU A 17 -0.45 -34.10 -11.49
N PRO A 18 0.18 -33.09 -12.10
CA PRO A 18 -0.51 -31.85 -12.43
C PRO A 18 -1.67 -32.23 -13.36
N HIS A 19 -2.85 -31.70 -13.09
CA HIS A 19 -4.08 -31.92 -13.85
C HIS A 19 -3.87 -31.56 -15.33
N SER A 20 -3.28 -32.49 -16.10
CA SER A 20 -2.96 -32.36 -17.53
C SER A 20 -4.19 -32.36 -18.44
N GLY A 21 -5.41 -32.36 -17.88
CA GLY A 21 -6.68 -32.44 -18.61
C GLY A 21 -7.48 -31.14 -18.76
N ARG A 22 -7.21 -30.08 -17.99
CA ARG A 22 -8.03 -28.85 -18.08
C ARG A 22 -7.47 -27.90 -19.14
N ARG A 23 -7.96 -28.03 -20.36
CA ARG A 23 -7.64 -27.11 -21.48
C ARG A 23 -8.57 -25.89 -21.42
N GLY A 24 -8.24 -24.84 -20.64
CA GLY A 24 -8.93 -23.55 -20.70
C GLY A 24 -9.76 -23.18 -19.47
N TRP A 25 -10.53 -22.10 -19.56
CA TRP A 25 -11.37 -21.56 -18.50
C TRP A 25 -12.61 -22.43 -18.26
N THR A 26 -12.78 -22.90 -17.04
CA THR A 26 -14.05 -23.52 -16.58
C THR A 26 -14.85 -22.47 -15.81
N PRO A 27 -16.20 -22.58 -15.71
CA PRO A 27 -17.00 -21.64 -14.92
C PRO A 27 -16.55 -21.52 -13.47
N GLN A 28 -16.18 -22.63 -12.84
CA GLN A 28 -15.66 -22.64 -11.47
C GLN A 28 -14.33 -21.89 -11.37
N LEU A 29 -13.42 -22.08 -12.34
CA LEU A 29 -12.14 -21.38 -12.38
C LEU A 29 -12.32 -19.89 -12.62
N ALA A 30 -13.30 -19.50 -13.46
CA ALA A 30 -13.64 -18.10 -13.70
C ALA A 30 -14.21 -17.41 -12.45
N VAL A 31 -15.10 -18.07 -11.71
CA VAL A 31 -15.65 -17.53 -10.45
C VAL A 31 -14.57 -17.44 -9.37
N SER A 32 -13.71 -18.47 -9.25
CA SER A 32 -12.54 -18.43 -8.37
C SER A 32 -11.63 -17.26 -8.71
N PHE A 33 -11.32 -17.07 -9.99
CA PHE A 33 -10.50 -15.95 -10.46
C PHE A 33 -11.13 -14.60 -10.12
N LEU A 34 -12.40 -14.41 -10.48
CA LEU A 34 -13.12 -13.17 -10.21
C LEU A 34 -13.15 -12.85 -8.71
N SER A 35 -13.40 -13.85 -7.86
CA SER A 35 -13.42 -13.64 -6.41
C SER A 35 -12.05 -13.22 -5.86
N MET A 36 -10.96 -13.77 -6.38
CA MET A 36 -9.60 -13.37 -5.98
C MET A 36 -9.25 -11.96 -6.47
N VAL A 37 -9.63 -11.61 -7.70
CA VAL A 37 -9.49 -10.23 -8.22
C VAL A 37 -10.28 -9.27 -7.34
N LEU A 38 -11.53 -9.58 -7.00
CA LEU A 38 -12.35 -8.72 -6.14
C LEU A 38 -11.75 -8.52 -4.74
N VAL A 39 -10.98 -9.47 -4.19
CA VAL A 39 -10.21 -9.23 -2.94
C VAL A 39 -9.15 -8.15 -3.14
N LEU A 40 -8.46 -8.14 -4.30
CA LEU A 40 -7.47 -7.10 -4.61
C LEU A 40 -8.13 -5.74 -4.82
N GLU A 41 -9.33 -5.72 -5.41
CA GLU A 41 -10.13 -4.50 -5.54
C GLU A 41 -10.59 -3.99 -4.16
N MET A 42 -11.01 -4.87 -3.24
CA MET A 42 -11.29 -4.49 -1.86
C MET A 42 -10.07 -3.88 -1.16
N LEU A 43 -8.86 -4.42 -1.42
CA LEU A 43 -7.62 -3.83 -0.91
C LEU A 43 -7.44 -2.40 -1.43
N SER A 44 -7.61 -2.14 -2.73
CA SER A 44 -7.51 -0.79 -3.32
C SER A 44 -8.59 0.15 -2.78
N CYS A 45 -9.84 -0.32 -2.73
CA CYS A 45 -10.97 0.44 -2.20
C CYS A 45 -10.79 0.79 -0.72
N SER A 46 -10.17 -0.08 0.09
CA SER A 46 -10.02 0.13 1.54
C SER A 46 -9.26 1.41 1.88
N TYR A 47 -8.30 1.76 1.07
CA TYR A 47 -7.56 3.01 1.21
C TYR A 47 -8.36 4.21 0.71
N LEU A 48 -8.87 4.14 -0.54
CA LEU A 48 -9.55 5.25 -1.21
C LEU A 48 -10.86 5.65 -0.51
N MET A 49 -11.73 4.69 -0.23
CA MET A 49 -13.05 4.97 0.35
C MET A 49 -12.97 5.52 1.77
N VAL A 50 -12.01 5.02 2.57
CA VAL A 50 -11.79 5.54 3.92
C VAL A 50 -11.15 6.92 3.89
N SER A 51 -10.28 7.22 2.92
CA SER A 51 -9.74 8.57 2.75
C SER A 51 -10.86 9.60 2.47
N VAL A 52 -11.84 9.24 1.64
CA VAL A 52 -13.02 10.10 1.39
C VAL A 52 -13.90 10.26 2.64
N ALA A 53 -14.03 9.22 3.46
CA ALA A 53 -14.79 9.25 4.69
C ALA A 53 -14.08 10.00 5.86
N LEU A 54 -12.77 10.22 5.75
CA LEU A 54 -11.93 10.72 6.84
C LEU A 54 -12.41 12.06 7.42
N PRO A 55 -12.85 13.07 6.64
CA PRO A 55 -13.39 14.31 7.19
C PRO A 55 -14.63 14.09 8.07
N GLN A 56 -15.60 13.27 7.61
CA GLN A 56 -16.80 12.95 8.39
C GLN A 56 -16.49 12.16 9.66
N ILE A 57 -15.55 11.21 9.58
CA ILE A 57 -15.10 10.42 10.74
C ILE A 57 -14.46 11.34 11.78
N SER A 58 -13.56 12.22 11.35
CA SER A 58 -12.86 13.17 12.23
C SER A 58 -13.84 14.14 12.88
N GLY A 59 -14.81 14.65 12.15
CA GLY A 59 -15.86 15.52 12.67
C GLY A 59 -16.78 14.80 13.66
N HIS A 60 -17.25 13.59 13.34
CA HIS A 60 -18.14 12.80 14.22
C HIS A 60 -17.50 12.48 15.57
N PHE A 61 -16.23 12.07 15.58
CA PHE A 61 -15.51 11.74 16.81
C PHE A 61 -14.77 12.93 17.42
N ARG A 62 -14.86 14.13 16.81
CA ARG A 62 -14.20 15.37 17.25
C ARG A 62 -12.71 15.16 17.53
N THR A 63 -11.98 14.61 16.56
CA THR A 63 -10.59 14.20 16.72
C THR A 63 -9.71 14.66 15.56
N THR A 64 -8.46 15.00 15.88
CA THR A 64 -7.37 15.23 14.92
C THR A 64 -6.63 13.94 14.55
N GLN A 65 -6.94 12.83 15.24
CA GLN A 65 -6.23 11.56 15.13
C GLN A 65 -6.82 10.61 14.06
N GLY A 66 -7.68 11.08 13.18
CA GLY A 66 -8.32 10.28 12.12
C GLY A 66 -7.32 9.61 11.17
N VAL A 67 -6.15 10.23 10.95
CA VAL A 67 -5.06 9.67 10.13
C VAL A 67 -4.64 8.27 10.57
N TRP A 68 -4.78 7.94 11.86
CA TRP A 68 -4.42 6.64 12.41
C TRP A 68 -5.23 5.47 11.85
N ILE A 69 -6.42 5.73 11.31
CA ILE A 69 -7.23 4.68 10.67
C ILE A 69 -6.46 4.09 9.49
N ILE A 70 -5.91 4.94 8.62
CA ILE A 70 -5.17 4.51 7.44
C ILE A 70 -3.74 4.10 7.80
N THR A 71 -3.09 4.83 8.69
CA THR A 71 -1.72 4.52 9.13
C THR A 71 -1.64 3.15 9.79
N SER A 72 -2.56 2.80 10.67
CA SER A 72 -2.58 1.49 11.33
C SER A 72 -2.85 0.34 10.35
N PHE A 73 -3.74 0.54 9.38
CA PHE A 73 -3.97 -0.38 8.27
C PHE A 73 -2.67 -0.66 7.48
N LEU A 74 -1.96 0.39 7.06
CA LEU A 74 -0.70 0.26 6.32
C LEU A 74 0.41 -0.38 7.15
N LEU A 75 0.51 -0.02 8.44
CA LEU A 75 1.50 -0.58 9.35
C LEU A 75 1.28 -2.07 9.57
N VAL A 76 0.05 -2.49 9.84
CA VAL A 76 -0.30 -3.92 9.95
C VAL A 76 -0.04 -4.64 8.64
N GLY A 77 -0.37 -4.03 7.49
CA GLY A 77 -0.05 -4.56 6.17
C GLY A 77 1.44 -4.78 5.96
N ALA A 78 2.27 -3.81 6.33
CA ALA A 78 3.73 -3.88 6.20
C ALA A 78 4.34 -5.03 7.03
N VAL A 79 3.91 -5.17 8.29
CA VAL A 79 4.44 -6.16 9.23
C VAL A 79 3.90 -7.55 8.94
N SER A 80 2.61 -7.67 8.58
CA SER A 80 1.97 -8.97 8.34
C SER A 80 2.37 -9.63 7.01
N SER A 81 2.68 -8.83 5.97
CA SER A 81 2.91 -9.36 4.62
C SER A 81 4.01 -10.42 4.56
N PRO A 82 5.22 -10.22 5.09
CA PRO A 82 6.26 -11.25 5.04
C PRO A 82 5.94 -12.45 5.95
N LEU A 83 5.24 -12.23 7.08
CA LEU A 83 4.82 -13.32 7.96
C LEU A 83 3.78 -14.22 7.31
N ILE A 84 2.74 -13.62 6.74
CA ILE A 84 1.67 -14.35 6.07
C ILE A 84 2.19 -15.07 4.84
N GLY A 85 3.16 -14.49 4.10
CA GLY A 85 3.84 -15.16 3.00
C GLY A 85 4.47 -16.48 3.42
N LYS A 86 5.31 -16.46 4.47
CA LYS A 86 5.96 -17.67 5.02
C LYS A 86 4.93 -18.67 5.57
N LEU A 87 3.93 -18.20 6.32
CA LEU A 87 2.85 -19.03 6.84
C LEU A 87 2.08 -19.72 5.71
N ALA A 88 1.83 -19.02 4.62
CA ALA A 88 1.12 -19.55 3.46
C ALA A 88 1.89 -20.65 2.75
N ASP A 89 3.20 -20.50 2.62
CA ASP A 89 4.07 -21.52 2.04
C ASP A 89 4.10 -22.79 2.92
N MET A 90 3.96 -22.67 4.24
CA MET A 90 3.94 -23.80 5.18
C MET A 90 2.56 -24.46 5.29
N HIS A 91 1.49 -23.68 5.45
CA HIS A 91 0.17 -24.18 5.85
C HIS A 91 -0.87 -24.18 4.72
N GLY A 92 -0.58 -23.49 3.62
CA GLY A 92 -1.45 -23.41 2.46
C GLY A 92 -1.91 -22.00 2.12
N LYS A 93 -1.76 -21.65 0.87
CA LYS A 93 -1.98 -20.29 0.37
C LYS A 93 -3.44 -19.88 0.40
N ARG A 94 -4.36 -20.78 -0.02
CA ARG A 94 -5.80 -20.56 0.07
C ARG A 94 -6.26 -20.41 1.51
N LYS A 95 -5.77 -21.28 2.41
CA LYS A 95 -6.13 -21.25 3.82
C LYS A 95 -5.77 -19.91 4.44
N LEU A 96 -4.56 -19.42 4.18
CA LEU A 96 -4.11 -18.11 4.69
C LEU A 96 -4.86 -16.95 4.02
N LEU A 97 -5.16 -17.03 2.73
CA LEU A 97 -6.00 -16.04 2.04
C LEU A 97 -7.38 -15.91 2.72
N LEU A 98 -8.04 -17.04 3.00
CA LEU A 98 -9.32 -17.05 3.72
C LEU A 98 -9.23 -16.45 5.13
N TRP A 99 -8.17 -16.76 5.87
CA TRP A 99 -7.92 -16.18 7.18
C TRP A 99 -7.73 -14.66 7.11
N CYS A 100 -6.95 -14.17 6.15
CA CYS A 100 -6.72 -12.73 5.97
C CYS A 100 -8.01 -12.00 5.61
N VAL A 101 -8.79 -12.52 4.66
CA VAL A 101 -10.06 -11.90 4.23
C VAL A 101 -11.10 -11.95 5.34
N ALA A 102 -11.22 -13.07 6.07
CA ALA A 102 -12.15 -13.19 7.20
C ALA A 102 -11.76 -12.25 8.36
N LEU A 103 -10.46 -12.15 8.69
CA LEU A 103 -9.97 -11.23 9.72
C LEU A 103 -10.21 -9.78 9.34
N ALA A 104 -10.03 -9.43 8.06
CA ALA A 104 -10.35 -8.11 7.54
C ALA A 104 -11.86 -7.81 7.62
N ALA A 105 -12.73 -8.78 7.35
CA ALA A 105 -14.18 -8.63 7.51
C ALA A 105 -14.56 -8.38 8.98
N VAL A 106 -13.96 -9.10 9.92
CA VAL A 106 -14.14 -8.88 11.37
C VAL A 106 -13.64 -7.49 11.76
N GLY A 107 -12.49 -7.07 11.24
CA GLY A 107 -11.95 -5.73 11.46
C GLY A 107 -12.88 -4.63 10.97
N ALA A 108 -13.42 -4.78 9.76
CA ALA A 108 -14.41 -3.86 9.20
C ALA A 108 -15.69 -3.82 10.05
N LEU A 109 -16.16 -4.97 10.58
CA LEU A 109 -17.32 -5.03 11.47
C LEU A 109 -17.07 -4.27 12.79
N ILE A 110 -15.90 -4.46 13.40
CA ILE A 110 -15.51 -3.71 14.61
C ILE A 110 -15.53 -2.21 14.34
N ALA A 111 -14.97 -1.77 13.18
CA ALA A 111 -14.97 -0.36 12.80
C ALA A 111 -16.38 0.18 12.53
N ALA A 112 -17.27 -0.61 11.91
CA ALA A 112 -18.65 -0.21 11.59
C ALA A 112 -19.50 0.08 12.84
N VAL A 113 -19.30 -0.69 13.92
CA VAL A 113 -20.05 -0.56 15.18
C VAL A 113 -19.29 0.21 16.26
N ALA A 114 -18.13 0.75 15.96
CA ALA A 114 -17.23 1.40 16.92
C ALA A 114 -17.91 2.62 17.61
N PRO A 115 -17.86 2.72 18.95
CA PRO A 115 -18.37 3.86 19.70
C PRO A 115 -17.39 5.02 19.79
N ASN A 116 -16.10 4.81 19.51
CA ASN A 116 -15.05 5.82 19.58
C ASN A 116 -13.95 5.57 18.54
N ILE A 117 -13.13 6.57 18.30
CA ILE A 117 -12.07 6.53 17.27
C ILE A 117 -11.03 5.43 17.53
N ALA A 118 -10.68 5.14 18.77
CA ALA A 118 -9.68 4.10 19.09
C ALA A 118 -10.16 2.72 18.63
N ILE A 119 -11.45 2.41 18.81
CA ILE A 119 -12.03 1.14 18.34
C ILE A 119 -12.15 1.13 16.81
N VAL A 120 -12.42 2.27 16.15
CA VAL A 120 -12.35 2.37 14.68
C VAL A 120 -10.94 2.03 14.20
N VAL A 121 -9.91 2.65 14.81
CA VAL A 121 -8.50 2.40 14.46
C VAL A 121 -8.12 0.94 14.68
N LEU A 122 -8.47 0.36 15.83
CA LEU A 122 -8.21 -1.07 16.11
C LEU A 122 -8.94 -1.99 15.13
N GLY A 123 -10.20 -1.75 14.86
CA GLY A 123 -10.97 -2.52 13.89
C GLY A 123 -10.37 -2.40 12.49
N TRP A 124 -10.14 -1.18 12.02
CA TRP A 124 -9.60 -0.97 10.67
C TRP A 124 -8.17 -1.45 10.52
N SER A 125 -7.36 -1.47 11.56
CA SER A 125 -6.00 -2.04 11.53
C SER A 125 -6.00 -3.51 11.12
N LEU A 126 -7.03 -4.29 11.52
CA LEU A 126 -7.17 -5.69 11.12
C LEU A 126 -7.45 -5.84 9.62
N THR A 127 -8.03 -4.84 8.95
CA THR A 127 -8.20 -4.88 7.49
C THR A 127 -6.85 -4.79 6.78
N GLY A 128 -5.78 -4.34 7.45
CA GLY A 128 -4.40 -4.36 6.95
C GLY A 128 -3.92 -5.76 6.53
N PHE A 129 -4.54 -6.84 7.05
CA PHE A 129 -4.31 -8.20 6.58
C PHE A 129 -4.77 -8.46 5.14
N LEU A 130 -5.43 -7.50 4.48
CA LEU A 130 -5.65 -7.54 3.02
C LEU A 130 -4.36 -7.33 2.22
N SER A 131 -3.36 -6.61 2.76
CA SER A 131 -2.10 -6.33 2.04
C SER A 131 -1.37 -7.62 1.61
N PRO A 132 -1.17 -8.64 2.46
CA PRO A 132 -0.57 -9.91 2.02
C PRO A 132 -1.42 -10.68 0.99
N CYS A 133 -2.72 -10.41 0.87
CA CYS A 133 -3.58 -11.07 -0.11
C CYS A 133 -3.10 -10.85 -1.55
N LEU A 134 -2.44 -9.72 -1.84
CA LEU A 134 -1.85 -9.42 -3.14
C LEU A 134 -0.92 -10.56 -3.61
N PHE A 135 0.05 -10.94 -2.76
CA PHE A 135 1.00 -12.01 -3.09
C PHE A 135 0.39 -13.39 -3.04
N LEU A 136 -0.56 -13.61 -2.10
CA LEU A 136 -1.28 -14.88 -2.00
C LEU A 136 -2.09 -15.16 -3.26
N VAL A 137 -2.79 -14.16 -3.79
CA VAL A 137 -3.59 -14.28 -5.02
C VAL A 137 -2.68 -14.57 -6.21
N TYR A 138 -1.60 -13.82 -6.41
CA TYR A 138 -0.67 -14.08 -7.53
C TYR A 138 -0.02 -15.46 -7.43
N SER A 139 0.34 -15.88 -6.23
CA SER A 139 0.93 -17.19 -6.00
C SER A 139 -0.08 -18.34 -6.21
N LEU A 140 -1.33 -18.18 -5.79
CA LEU A 140 -2.40 -19.14 -6.04
C LEU A 140 -2.73 -19.25 -7.54
N ILE A 141 -2.82 -18.11 -8.25
CA ILE A 141 -3.02 -18.11 -9.71
C ILE A 141 -1.92 -18.94 -10.39
N ARG A 142 -0.66 -18.72 -10.01
CA ARG A 142 0.48 -19.44 -10.57
C ARG A 142 0.43 -20.94 -10.29
N ASP A 143 0.00 -21.34 -9.08
CA ASP A 143 0.07 -22.74 -8.63
C ASP A 143 -1.15 -23.57 -9.06
N VAL A 144 -2.32 -22.94 -9.26
CA VAL A 144 -3.60 -23.63 -9.47
C VAL A 144 -4.08 -23.51 -10.91
N TYR A 145 -3.70 -22.44 -11.62
CA TYR A 145 -4.23 -22.17 -12.96
C TYR A 145 -3.37 -22.80 -14.06
N PRO A 146 -3.98 -23.19 -15.20
CA PRO A 146 -3.23 -23.71 -16.35
C PRO A 146 -2.16 -22.68 -16.81
N PRO A 147 -0.92 -23.11 -17.13
CA PRO A 147 0.19 -22.22 -17.46
C PRO A 147 -0.13 -21.17 -18.54
N ARG A 148 -0.97 -21.54 -19.53
CA ARG A 148 -1.39 -20.65 -20.63
C ARG A 148 -2.28 -19.50 -20.17
N THR A 149 -2.97 -19.61 -19.02
CA THR A 149 -3.90 -18.61 -18.50
C THR A 149 -3.26 -17.72 -17.43
N VAL A 150 -2.14 -18.13 -16.83
CA VAL A 150 -1.48 -17.42 -15.72
C VAL A 150 -1.10 -16.00 -16.10
N ALA A 151 -0.41 -15.81 -17.25
CA ALA A 151 0.04 -14.46 -17.67
C ALA A 151 -1.14 -13.51 -17.86
N MET A 152 -2.22 -13.98 -18.49
CA MET A 152 -3.43 -13.18 -18.68
C MET A 152 -4.13 -12.90 -17.34
N ALA A 153 -4.25 -13.89 -16.47
CA ALA A 153 -4.87 -13.75 -15.16
C ALA A 153 -4.13 -12.73 -14.28
N VAL A 154 -2.79 -12.80 -14.21
CA VAL A 154 -1.97 -11.82 -13.47
C VAL A 154 -2.11 -10.42 -14.07
N SER A 155 -2.08 -10.28 -15.40
CA SER A 155 -2.27 -8.98 -16.05
C SER A 155 -3.63 -8.36 -15.74
N ILE A 156 -4.71 -9.14 -15.82
CA ILE A 156 -6.07 -8.67 -15.49
C ILE A 156 -6.13 -8.24 -14.00
N SER A 157 -5.55 -9.04 -13.09
CA SER A 157 -5.55 -8.71 -11.68
C SER A 157 -4.80 -7.40 -11.37
N THR A 158 -3.67 -7.17 -12.05
CA THR A 158 -2.87 -5.95 -11.85
C THR A 158 -3.54 -4.72 -12.45
N THR A 159 -4.12 -4.86 -13.65
CA THR A 159 -4.81 -3.76 -14.35
C THR A 159 -6.13 -3.41 -13.64
N GLY A 160 -6.83 -4.40 -13.10
CA GLY A 160 -8.08 -4.24 -12.35
C GLY A 160 -7.92 -3.25 -11.21
N MET A 161 -6.90 -3.41 -10.38
CA MET A 161 -6.63 -2.51 -9.24
C MET A 161 -6.60 -1.03 -9.65
N GLY A 162 -6.02 -0.70 -10.82
CA GLY A 162 -6.04 0.67 -11.35
C GLY A 162 -7.41 1.09 -11.89
N LEU A 163 -8.16 0.16 -12.47
CA LEU A 163 -9.46 0.47 -13.06
C LEU A 163 -10.52 0.78 -11.99
N VAL A 164 -10.50 0.09 -10.85
CA VAL A 164 -11.44 0.31 -9.74
C VAL A 164 -11.14 1.61 -8.98
N ALA A 165 -9.94 2.13 -9.05
CA ALA A 165 -9.60 3.42 -8.47
C ALA A 165 -10.48 4.58 -9.01
N ILE A 166 -11.02 4.46 -10.23
CA ILE A 166 -11.89 5.47 -10.84
C ILE A 166 -13.30 5.45 -10.19
N PRO A 167 -14.05 4.32 -10.16
CA PRO A 167 -15.39 4.30 -9.59
C PRO A 167 -15.42 4.29 -8.05
N ALA A 168 -14.35 3.90 -7.37
CA ALA A 168 -14.34 3.76 -5.90
C ALA A 168 -14.74 5.04 -5.14
N PRO A 169 -14.25 6.26 -5.48
CA PRO A 169 -14.69 7.49 -4.83
C PRO A 169 -16.16 7.81 -5.08
N PHE A 170 -16.73 7.48 -6.26
CA PHE A 170 -18.16 7.68 -6.53
C PHE A 170 -19.02 6.76 -5.69
N VAL A 171 -18.62 5.50 -5.56
CA VAL A 171 -19.29 4.52 -4.69
C VAL A 171 -19.17 4.96 -3.23
N ALA A 172 -17.98 5.42 -2.80
CA ALA A 172 -17.77 5.96 -1.47
C ALA A 172 -18.65 7.16 -1.20
N GLY A 173 -18.67 8.15 -2.12
CA GLY A 173 -19.49 9.34 -2.03
C GLY A 173 -20.97 8.99 -1.88
N TRP A 174 -21.49 8.15 -2.77
CA TRP A 174 -22.88 7.72 -2.71
C TRP A 174 -23.22 7.02 -1.38
N ILE A 175 -22.34 6.13 -0.88
CA ILE A 175 -22.54 5.46 0.39
C ILE A 175 -22.52 6.47 1.55
N ILE A 176 -21.56 7.40 1.55
CA ILE A 176 -21.38 8.38 2.61
C ILE A 176 -22.55 9.35 2.66
N ASP A 177 -23.02 9.84 1.51
CA ASP A 177 -24.12 10.79 1.42
C ASP A 177 -25.47 10.18 1.83
N ASN A 178 -25.68 8.86 1.61
CA ASN A 178 -26.95 8.20 1.94
C ASN A 178 -26.94 7.44 3.28
N PHE A 179 -25.79 6.91 3.72
CA PHE A 179 -25.68 6.04 4.89
C PHE A 179 -24.64 6.52 5.91
N GLY A 180 -23.99 7.67 5.64
CA GLY A 180 -22.89 8.18 6.46
C GLY A 180 -21.60 7.34 6.34
N PHE A 181 -20.56 7.78 7.04
CA PHE A 181 -19.23 7.12 6.98
C PHE A 181 -19.26 5.63 7.42
N ARG A 182 -20.18 5.25 8.31
CA ARG A 182 -20.34 3.85 8.76
C ARG A 182 -20.76 2.92 7.62
N GLY A 183 -21.49 3.44 6.64
CA GLY A 183 -21.84 2.71 5.43
C GLY A 183 -20.64 2.17 4.67
N VAL A 184 -19.51 2.91 4.66
CA VAL A 184 -18.26 2.46 4.06
C VAL A 184 -17.74 1.19 4.76
N PHE A 185 -17.73 1.16 6.07
CA PHE A 185 -17.29 -0.03 6.81
C PHE A 185 -18.23 -1.22 6.58
N TRP A 186 -19.56 -1.00 6.55
CA TRP A 186 -20.52 -2.04 6.22
C TRP A 186 -20.35 -2.60 4.80
N PHE A 187 -19.98 -1.76 3.83
CA PHE A 187 -19.63 -2.22 2.48
C PHE A 187 -18.51 -3.25 2.53
N PHE A 188 -17.45 -3.01 3.32
CA PHE A 188 -16.36 -3.97 3.49
C PHE A 188 -16.80 -5.23 4.25
N VAL A 189 -17.62 -5.10 5.29
CA VAL A 189 -18.17 -6.27 6.02
C VAL A 189 -18.89 -7.22 5.06
N ILE A 190 -19.82 -6.69 4.26
CA ILE A 190 -20.63 -7.47 3.34
C ILE A 190 -19.75 -8.05 2.21
N GLY A 191 -18.94 -7.21 1.57
CA GLY A 191 -18.09 -7.62 0.45
C GLY A 191 -17.07 -8.68 0.84
N LEU A 192 -16.32 -8.48 1.92
CA LEU A 192 -15.30 -9.42 2.37
C LEU A 192 -15.90 -10.72 2.91
N SER A 193 -17.04 -10.67 3.61
CA SER A 193 -17.74 -11.87 4.07
C SER A 193 -18.23 -12.72 2.89
N LEU A 194 -18.84 -12.09 1.88
CA LEU A 194 -19.27 -12.76 0.67
C LEU A 194 -18.08 -13.39 -0.08
N LEU A 195 -16.99 -12.63 -0.26
CA LEU A 195 -15.78 -13.12 -0.92
C LEU A 195 -15.15 -14.29 -0.17
N THR A 196 -15.15 -14.27 1.17
CA THR A 196 -14.68 -15.40 1.99
C THR A 196 -15.46 -16.68 1.67
N VAL A 197 -16.79 -16.59 1.57
CA VAL A 197 -17.65 -17.75 1.23
C VAL A 197 -17.38 -18.23 -0.19
N VAL A 198 -17.31 -17.31 -1.17
CA VAL A 198 -17.09 -17.65 -2.58
C VAL A 198 -15.72 -18.30 -2.78
N ILE A 199 -14.64 -17.73 -2.21
CA ILE A 199 -13.29 -18.30 -2.31
C ILE A 199 -13.24 -19.67 -1.65
N ARG A 200 -13.90 -19.85 -0.50
CA ARG A 200 -13.98 -21.17 0.17
C ARG A 200 -14.65 -22.22 -0.72
N ALA A 201 -15.66 -21.84 -1.50
CA ALA A 201 -16.42 -22.74 -2.33
C ALA A 201 -15.76 -23.05 -3.67
N THR A 202 -15.01 -22.10 -4.25
CA THR A 202 -14.60 -22.19 -5.66
C THR A 202 -13.10 -22.33 -5.89
N THR A 203 -12.27 -21.86 -4.96
CA THR A 203 -10.81 -21.85 -5.13
C THR A 203 -10.19 -23.14 -4.59
N GLU A 204 -9.29 -23.75 -5.34
CA GLU A 204 -8.53 -24.92 -4.90
C GLU A 204 -7.30 -24.53 -4.08
N GLU A 205 -6.82 -25.42 -3.21
CA GLU A 205 -5.62 -25.18 -2.41
C GLU A 205 -4.35 -25.42 -3.23
N SER A 206 -3.31 -24.62 -3.01
CA SER A 206 -2.00 -24.86 -3.62
C SER A 206 -1.40 -26.18 -3.13
N PRO A 207 -0.91 -27.05 -4.03
CA PRO A 207 -0.24 -28.31 -3.65
C PRO A 207 1.16 -28.07 -3.08
N ILE A 208 1.74 -26.89 -3.30
CA ILE A 208 3.12 -26.57 -2.91
C ILE A 208 3.18 -26.23 -1.42
N ARG A 209 4.08 -26.90 -0.70
CA ARG A 209 4.39 -26.65 0.71
C ARG A 209 5.90 -26.54 0.86
N LEU A 210 6.35 -25.48 1.53
CA LEU A 210 7.76 -25.27 1.84
C LEU A 210 7.95 -25.27 3.36
N ARG A 211 9.09 -25.79 3.83
CA ARG A 211 9.48 -25.64 5.24
C ARG A 211 10.23 -24.33 5.39
N SER A 212 9.78 -23.47 6.28
CA SER A 212 10.42 -22.18 6.61
C SER A 212 10.30 -21.93 8.11
N THR A 213 11.18 -21.11 8.66
CA THR A 213 11.08 -20.62 10.04
C THR A 213 10.37 -19.27 10.05
N ILE A 214 9.57 -19.02 11.11
CA ILE A 214 8.78 -17.80 11.26
C ILE A 214 9.44 -16.92 12.30
N ASP A 215 9.79 -15.72 11.93
CA ASP A 215 10.35 -14.70 12.82
C ASP A 215 9.24 -13.83 13.41
N LEU A 216 8.47 -14.40 14.36
CA LEU A 216 7.42 -13.66 15.09
C LEU A 216 8.01 -12.56 15.98
N VAL A 217 9.19 -12.81 16.54
CA VAL A 217 9.85 -11.84 17.43
C VAL A 217 10.30 -10.62 16.62
N GLY A 218 10.96 -10.84 15.48
CA GLY A 218 11.36 -9.73 14.60
C GLY A 218 10.16 -8.91 14.08
N ALA A 219 9.06 -9.58 13.73
CA ALA A 219 7.85 -8.87 13.32
C ALA A 219 7.23 -8.04 14.46
N ALA A 220 7.15 -8.59 15.68
CA ALA A 220 6.65 -7.87 16.85
C ALA A 220 7.55 -6.67 17.21
N LEU A 221 8.86 -6.86 17.20
CA LEU A 221 9.83 -5.79 17.45
C LEU A 221 9.75 -4.68 16.40
N LEU A 222 9.65 -5.04 15.11
CA LEU A 222 9.50 -4.07 14.02
C LEU A 222 8.18 -3.30 14.15
N GLY A 223 7.07 -4.01 14.35
CA GLY A 223 5.75 -3.39 14.49
C GLY A 223 5.65 -2.48 15.71
N ALA A 224 6.13 -2.93 16.88
CA ALA A 224 6.17 -2.13 18.11
C ALA A 224 7.12 -0.92 17.96
N GLY A 225 8.27 -1.11 17.32
CA GLY A 225 9.24 -0.06 17.08
C GLY A 225 8.70 1.05 16.19
N LEU A 226 8.18 0.68 15.03
CA LEU A 226 7.59 1.64 14.08
C LEU A 226 6.33 2.29 14.64
N GLY A 227 5.45 1.50 15.26
CA GLY A 227 4.25 2.03 15.93
C GLY A 227 4.60 3.03 17.03
N GLY A 228 5.60 2.72 17.86
CA GLY A 228 6.10 3.64 18.89
C GLY A 228 6.63 4.96 18.32
N LEU A 229 7.47 4.89 17.27
CA LEU A 229 8.00 6.10 16.62
C LEU A 229 6.88 6.93 15.99
N LEU A 230 5.90 6.31 15.34
CA LEU A 230 4.77 7.01 14.75
C LEU A 230 3.87 7.65 15.82
N LEU A 231 3.65 6.97 16.96
CA LEU A 231 2.93 7.56 18.11
C LEU A 231 3.68 8.77 18.70
N ALA A 232 5.01 8.69 18.83
CA ALA A 232 5.81 9.82 19.28
C ALA A 232 5.66 11.03 18.35
N ILE A 233 5.72 10.82 17.03
CA ILE A 233 5.55 11.87 16.02
C ILE A 233 4.14 12.46 16.08
N SER A 234 3.11 11.62 16.22
CA SER A 234 1.71 12.08 16.26
C SER A 234 1.39 12.85 17.54
N PHE A 235 1.93 12.44 18.69
CA PHE A 235 1.66 13.11 19.97
C PHE A 235 2.56 14.32 20.25
N GLY A 236 3.68 14.44 19.54
CA GLY A 236 4.64 15.53 19.72
C GLY A 236 4.01 16.92 19.63
N PRO A 237 3.24 17.25 18.56
CA PRO A 237 2.56 18.55 18.43
C PRO A 237 1.49 18.78 19.48
N ASP A 238 0.71 17.77 19.85
CA ASP A 238 -0.45 17.92 20.75
C ASP A 238 -0.03 17.99 22.23
N ARG A 239 0.94 17.15 22.63
CA ARG A 239 1.36 16.99 24.04
C ARG A 239 2.68 17.65 24.38
N GLY A 240 3.42 18.09 23.37
CA GLY A 240 4.78 18.59 23.46
C GLY A 240 5.85 17.52 23.27
N TRP A 241 6.93 17.88 22.59
CA TRP A 241 8.06 16.96 22.30
C TRP A 241 8.81 16.52 23.55
N ALA A 242 8.80 17.35 24.63
CA ALA A 242 9.42 17.04 25.92
C ALA A 242 8.46 16.30 26.89
N ALA A 243 7.23 16.02 26.51
CA ALA A 243 6.28 15.31 27.36
C ALA A 243 6.76 13.87 27.64
N PRO A 244 6.64 13.37 28.89
CA PRO A 244 7.08 12.01 29.24
C PRO A 244 6.49 10.93 28.32
N SER A 245 5.22 11.04 27.94
CA SER A 245 4.57 10.13 27.02
C SER A 245 5.24 10.11 25.65
N THR A 246 5.55 11.29 25.08
CA THR A 246 6.22 11.40 23.76
C THR A 246 7.62 10.82 23.80
N ILE A 247 8.38 11.10 24.87
CA ILE A 247 9.73 10.57 25.08
C ILE A 247 9.72 9.04 25.25
N ILE A 248 8.76 8.49 26.00
CA ILE A 248 8.62 7.03 26.18
C ILE A 248 8.37 6.35 24.83
N PHE A 249 7.46 6.86 24.00
CA PHE A 249 7.19 6.30 22.67
C PHE A 249 8.38 6.46 21.73
N LEU A 250 9.10 7.57 21.77
CA LEU A 250 10.27 7.81 20.95
C LEU A 250 11.43 6.87 21.33
N ILE A 251 11.79 6.83 22.61
CA ILE A 251 12.89 5.97 23.08
C ILE A 251 12.50 4.50 22.98
N GLY A 252 11.30 4.12 23.39
CA GLY A 252 10.78 2.75 23.27
C GLY A 252 10.74 2.28 21.82
N GLY A 253 10.23 3.11 20.92
CA GLY A 253 10.21 2.84 19.49
C GLY A 253 11.62 2.62 18.92
N LEU A 254 12.56 3.51 19.27
CA LEU A 254 13.96 3.39 18.83
C LEU A 254 14.62 2.12 19.37
N VAL A 255 14.43 1.79 20.64
CA VAL A 255 14.94 0.56 21.28
C VAL A 255 14.40 -0.68 20.54
N PHE A 256 13.11 -0.73 20.24
CA PHE A 256 12.52 -1.87 19.52
C PHE A 256 13.03 -1.98 18.08
N VAL A 257 13.23 -0.86 17.35
CA VAL A 257 13.83 -0.89 15.99
C VAL A 257 15.28 -1.37 16.05
N ILE A 258 16.07 -0.95 17.05
CA ILE A 258 17.43 -1.43 17.27
C ILE A 258 17.42 -2.93 17.59
N ALA A 259 16.57 -3.38 18.53
CA ALA A 259 16.43 -4.78 18.88
C ALA A 259 16.02 -5.65 17.68
N TRP A 260 15.08 -5.15 16.85
CA TRP A 260 14.74 -5.79 15.59
C TRP A 260 15.95 -5.88 14.63
N SER A 261 16.72 -4.81 14.48
CA SER A 261 17.89 -4.79 13.60
C SER A 261 18.97 -5.78 14.05
N VAL A 262 19.13 -5.96 15.37
CA VAL A 262 20.03 -6.98 15.93
C VAL A 262 19.47 -8.37 15.69
N SER A 263 18.18 -8.60 15.97
CA SER A 263 17.51 -9.88 15.73
C SER A 263 17.62 -10.31 14.26
N ALA A 264 17.39 -9.38 13.33
CA ALA A 264 17.47 -9.64 11.89
C ALA A 264 18.87 -10.00 11.38
N ARG A 265 19.94 -9.67 12.14
CA ARG A 265 21.32 -10.06 11.81
C ARG A 265 21.69 -11.44 12.35
N VAL A 266 21.00 -11.90 13.41
CA VAL A 266 21.31 -13.15 14.12
C VAL A 266 20.47 -14.32 13.59
N LEU A 267 19.22 -14.07 13.21
CA LEU A 267 18.34 -15.10 12.67
C LEU A 267 18.73 -15.52 11.24
N ARG A 268 18.58 -16.82 10.96
CA ARG A 268 18.82 -17.37 9.61
C ARG A 268 17.78 -16.92 8.58
N ASP A 269 16.52 -16.74 9.01
CA ASP A 269 15.38 -16.36 8.16
C ASP A 269 14.64 -15.15 8.76
N PRO A 270 15.22 -13.94 8.78
CA PRO A 270 14.58 -12.76 9.35
C PRO A 270 13.34 -12.35 8.55
N VAL A 271 12.46 -11.51 9.16
CA VAL A 271 11.29 -10.91 8.47
C VAL A 271 11.73 -10.10 7.26
N ILE A 272 12.81 -9.33 7.40
CA ILE A 272 13.45 -8.59 6.31
C ILE A 272 14.93 -8.95 6.32
N ASP A 273 15.42 -9.41 5.19
CA ASP A 273 16.84 -9.70 5.00
C ASP A 273 17.64 -8.40 4.81
N LEU A 274 18.32 -7.99 5.86
CA LEU A 274 19.14 -6.77 5.86
C LEU A 274 20.31 -6.84 4.89
N SER A 275 20.79 -8.03 4.54
CA SER A 275 21.91 -8.19 3.59
C SER A 275 21.50 -7.80 2.17
N ILE A 276 20.25 -8.07 1.80
CA ILE A 276 19.67 -7.66 0.51
C ILE A 276 19.23 -6.20 0.56
N LEU A 277 18.62 -5.77 1.67
CA LEU A 277 18.20 -4.38 1.86
C LEU A 277 19.37 -3.40 1.77
N THR A 278 20.56 -3.77 2.26
CA THR A 278 21.77 -2.91 2.22
C THR A 278 22.43 -2.85 0.85
N GLN A 279 22.04 -3.68 -0.11
CA GLN A 279 22.52 -3.55 -1.48
C GLN A 279 22.01 -2.22 -2.09
N ARG A 280 22.93 -1.35 -2.52
CA ARG A 280 22.58 -0.01 -3.04
C ARG A 280 21.45 -0.01 -4.07
N PRO A 281 21.41 -0.89 -5.09
CA PRO A 281 20.31 -0.89 -6.06
C PRO A 281 18.97 -1.20 -5.41
N VAL A 282 18.89 -2.18 -4.50
CA VAL A 282 17.65 -2.57 -3.81
C VAL A 282 17.20 -1.48 -2.85
N ALA A 283 18.11 -0.97 -2.03
CA ALA A 283 17.82 0.09 -1.06
C ALA A 283 17.25 1.35 -1.73
N LEU A 284 17.94 1.83 -2.79
CA LEU A 284 17.51 3.04 -3.50
C LEU A 284 16.22 2.84 -4.30
N THR A 285 16.01 1.65 -4.90
CA THR A 285 14.76 1.33 -5.59
C THR A 285 13.60 1.25 -4.60
N SER A 286 13.79 0.56 -3.46
CA SER A 286 12.77 0.44 -2.41
C SER A 286 12.44 1.79 -1.77
N LEU A 287 13.46 2.64 -1.54
CA LEU A 287 13.27 4.00 -1.03
C LEU A 287 12.49 4.87 -2.02
N SER A 288 12.90 4.87 -3.30
CA SER A 288 12.24 5.69 -4.34
C SER A 288 10.80 5.26 -4.56
N SER A 289 10.55 3.95 -4.68
CA SER A 289 9.19 3.42 -4.85
C SER A 289 8.34 3.63 -3.61
N GLY A 290 8.88 3.38 -2.42
CA GLY A 290 8.17 3.62 -1.17
C GLY A 290 7.80 5.10 -0.97
N LEU A 291 8.68 6.04 -1.34
CA LEU A 291 8.37 7.48 -1.32
C LEU A 291 7.34 7.87 -2.38
N ALA A 292 7.34 7.23 -3.56
CA ALA A 292 6.28 7.41 -4.54
C ALA A 292 4.91 7.01 -3.98
N TRP A 293 4.82 5.81 -3.38
CA TRP A 293 3.61 5.34 -2.71
C TRP A 293 3.21 6.25 -1.55
N ALA A 294 4.17 6.71 -0.74
CA ALA A 294 3.91 7.60 0.39
C ALA A 294 3.38 8.97 -0.06
N ALA A 295 3.97 9.55 -1.10
CA ALA A 295 3.53 10.83 -1.65
C ALA A 295 2.09 10.75 -2.17
N MET A 296 1.77 9.73 -2.98
CA MET A 296 0.42 9.52 -3.52
C MET A 296 -0.59 9.21 -2.43
N ALA A 297 -0.23 8.36 -1.47
CA ALA A 297 -1.09 8.03 -0.34
C ALA A 297 -1.44 9.27 0.49
N THR A 298 -0.44 10.10 0.80
CA THR A 298 -0.65 11.33 1.55
C THR A 298 -1.47 12.35 0.75
N PHE A 299 -1.20 12.46 -0.56
CA PHE A 299 -1.96 13.31 -1.47
C PHE A 299 -3.46 13.00 -1.43
N VAL A 300 -3.81 11.72 -1.60
CA VAL A 300 -5.21 11.26 -1.56
C VAL A 300 -5.88 11.52 -0.21
N MET A 301 -5.11 11.62 0.89
CA MET A 301 -5.66 11.95 2.22
C MET A 301 -5.87 13.45 2.43
N ILE A 302 -4.98 14.30 1.92
CA ILE A 302 -5.10 15.77 2.07
C ILE A 302 -6.20 16.31 1.14
N LEU A 303 -6.33 15.77 -0.06
CA LEU A 303 -7.21 16.28 -1.09
C LEU A 303 -8.68 16.40 -0.64
N PRO A 304 -9.33 15.39 -0.03
CA PRO A 304 -10.69 15.53 0.47
C PRO A 304 -10.80 16.53 1.63
N MET A 305 -9.77 16.64 2.51
CA MET A 305 -9.75 17.63 3.58
C MET A 305 -9.80 19.05 3.04
N MET A 306 -9.11 19.31 1.93
CA MET A 306 -9.12 20.60 1.26
C MET A 306 -10.42 20.84 0.50
N ILE A 307 -10.87 19.90 -0.32
CA ILE A 307 -12.01 20.09 -1.24
C ILE A 307 -13.34 20.15 -0.51
N MET A 308 -13.52 19.34 0.54
CA MET A 308 -14.76 19.28 1.32
C MET A 308 -14.84 20.38 2.38
N ALA A 309 -13.78 21.14 2.61
CA ALA A 309 -13.80 22.29 3.54
C ALA A 309 -14.83 23.34 3.09
N PRO A 310 -15.59 23.94 4.03
CA PRO A 310 -16.59 24.97 3.71
C PRO A 310 -15.96 26.18 3.02
N SER A 311 -16.62 26.70 1.99
CA SER A 311 -16.12 27.84 1.20
C SER A 311 -16.41 29.21 1.83
N ASP A 312 -17.31 29.26 2.80
CA ASP A 312 -17.86 30.49 3.41
C ASP A 312 -17.16 30.93 4.69
N VAL A 313 -16.19 30.14 5.19
CA VAL A 313 -15.49 30.43 6.44
C VAL A 313 -14.19 31.22 6.27
N GLY A 314 -13.86 31.67 5.05
CA GLY A 314 -12.72 32.58 4.81
C GLY A 314 -11.34 31.92 4.96
N LEU A 315 -11.21 30.62 4.70
CA LEU A 315 -9.94 29.89 4.79
C LEU A 315 -8.97 30.18 3.62
N GLY A 316 -9.41 30.80 2.54
CA GLY A 316 -8.63 30.97 1.30
C GLY A 316 -8.66 29.72 0.40
N TYR A 317 -9.27 28.63 0.84
CA TYR A 317 -9.46 27.38 0.11
C TYR A 317 -10.80 26.74 0.51
N GLY A 318 -11.13 25.60 -0.11
CA GLY A 318 -12.35 24.85 0.17
C GLY A 318 -13.47 25.15 -0.83
N PHE A 319 -14.15 24.09 -1.26
CA PHE A 319 -15.22 24.19 -2.28
C PHE A 319 -16.57 23.76 -1.70
N GLY A 320 -16.65 23.44 -0.41
CA GLY A 320 -17.88 22.97 0.25
C GLY A 320 -18.46 21.74 -0.44
N ALA A 321 -17.63 20.88 -1.03
CA ALA A 321 -18.09 19.70 -1.73
C ALA A 321 -18.52 18.63 -0.73
N ASP A 322 -19.67 17.98 -1.00
CA ASP A 322 -20.03 16.72 -0.36
C ASP A 322 -19.16 15.57 -0.89
N ALA A 323 -19.30 14.39 -0.30
CA ALA A 323 -18.48 13.23 -0.68
C ALA A 323 -18.77 12.77 -2.13
N GLY A 324 -20.00 12.92 -2.62
CA GLY A 324 -20.36 12.62 -4.00
C GLY A 324 -19.71 13.58 -4.99
N ARG A 325 -19.71 14.89 -4.69
CA ARG A 325 -19.06 15.92 -5.52
C ARG A 325 -17.53 15.79 -5.49
N TYR A 326 -16.93 15.39 -4.35
CA TYR A 326 -15.50 15.11 -4.27
C TYR A 326 -15.03 14.11 -5.32
N ALA A 327 -15.85 13.08 -5.62
CA ALA A 327 -15.49 12.07 -6.60
C ALA A 327 -15.19 12.66 -7.99
N TRP A 328 -15.85 13.74 -8.39
CA TRP A 328 -15.58 14.45 -9.65
C TRP A 328 -14.23 15.18 -9.65
N PHE A 329 -13.77 15.66 -8.49
CA PHE A 329 -12.44 16.26 -8.37
C PHE A 329 -11.33 15.20 -8.42
N HIS A 330 -11.61 14.00 -7.85
CA HIS A 330 -10.63 12.90 -7.83
C HIS A 330 -10.57 12.12 -9.16
N ALA A 331 -11.69 12.01 -9.90
CA ALA A 331 -11.75 11.20 -11.10
C ALA A 331 -10.65 11.52 -12.15
N PRO A 332 -10.33 12.79 -12.46
CA PRO A 332 -9.24 13.12 -13.39
C PRO A 332 -7.86 12.64 -12.92
N GLU A 333 -7.59 12.68 -11.62
CA GLU A 333 -6.37 12.13 -11.01
C GLU A 333 -6.28 10.62 -11.24
N ALA A 334 -7.34 9.86 -10.93
CA ALA A 334 -7.39 8.42 -11.10
C ALA A 334 -7.24 8.01 -12.59
N VAL A 335 -7.91 8.72 -13.51
CA VAL A 335 -7.77 8.50 -14.97
C VAL A 335 -6.33 8.75 -15.42
N MET A 336 -5.72 9.83 -14.97
CA MET A 336 -4.34 10.16 -15.36
C MET A 336 -3.32 9.23 -14.72
N THR A 337 -3.59 8.67 -13.55
CA THR A 337 -2.79 7.58 -12.96
C THR A 337 -2.79 6.34 -13.86
N LEU A 338 -3.95 5.96 -14.39
CA LEU A 338 -4.06 4.85 -15.33
C LEU A 338 -3.30 5.15 -16.65
N ILE A 339 -3.46 6.35 -17.19
CA ILE A 339 -2.76 6.81 -18.41
C ILE A 339 -1.23 6.80 -18.17
N GLY A 340 -0.75 7.27 -17.02
CA GLY A 340 0.66 7.22 -16.64
C GLY A 340 1.23 5.80 -16.66
N GLY A 341 0.46 4.83 -16.15
CA GLY A 341 0.80 3.41 -16.24
C GLY A 341 0.92 2.90 -17.67
N PHE A 342 -0.02 3.24 -18.55
CA PHE A 342 0.02 2.87 -19.98
C PHE A 342 1.19 3.53 -20.72
N ILE A 343 1.51 4.79 -20.43
CA ILE A 343 2.68 5.48 -20.99
C ILE A 343 3.96 4.70 -20.67
N VAL A 344 4.13 4.29 -19.43
CA VAL A 344 5.31 3.48 -19.03
C VAL A 344 5.31 2.14 -19.75
N GLY A 345 4.17 1.44 -19.79
CA GLY A 345 4.05 0.18 -20.54
C GLY A 345 4.47 0.28 -22.00
N GLY A 346 4.07 1.35 -22.68
CA GLY A 346 4.45 1.64 -24.09
C GLY A 346 5.90 2.09 -24.26
N LEU A 347 6.47 2.80 -23.28
CA LEU A 347 7.82 3.35 -23.35
C LEU A 347 8.91 2.42 -22.75
N ALA A 348 8.54 1.48 -21.87
CA ALA A 348 9.49 0.58 -21.20
C ALA A 348 10.42 -0.20 -22.15
N PRO A 349 10.00 -0.62 -23.37
CA PRO A 349 10.92 -1.25 -24.30
C PRO A 349 12.00 -0.31 -24.86
N ARG A 350 11.76 1.01 -24.84
CA ARG A 350 12.61 2.04 -25.49
C ARG A 350 13.36 2.90 -24.48
N ILE A 351 12.78 3.12 -23.29
CA ILE A 351 13.32 4.02 -22.26
C ILE A 351 13.61 3.19 -21.00
N ARG A 352 14.74 3.48 -20.36
CA ARG A 352 15.14 2.79 -19.13
C ARG A 352 14.12 3.02 -18.02
N PRO A 353 13.71 1.99 -17.26
CA PRO A 353 12.74 2.12 -16.15
C PRO A 353 13.15 3.18 -15.11
N LYS A 354 14.44 3.34 -14.84
CA LYS A 354 14.97 4.41 -13.99
C LYS A 354 14.56 5.80 -14.47
N ALA A 355 14.66 6.11 -15.76
CA ALA A 355 14.30 7.40 -16.29
C ALA A 355 12.78 7.67 -16.22
N LEU A 356 11.97 6.61 -16.41
CA LEU A 356 10.52 6.70 -16.29
C LEU A 356 10.09 6.94 -14.82
N LEU A 357 10.76 6.29 -13.86
CA LEU A 357 10.52 6.52 -12.43
C LEU A 357 10.88 7.96 -12.03
N VAL A 358 12.05 8.45 -12.46
CA VAL A 358 12.47 9.84 -12.19
C VAL A 358 11.51 10.83 -12.81
N ALA A 359 11.10 10.63 -14.08
CA ALA A 359 10.13 11.49 -14.74
C ALA A 359 8.79 11.53 -14.00
N GLY A 360 8.25 10.37 -13.62
CA GLY A 360 7.02 10.27 -12.84
C GLY A 360 7.09 11.04 -11.53
N LEU A 361 8.15 10.80 -10.74
CA LEU A 361 8.34 11.51 -9.46
C LEU A 361 8.58 13.01 -9.63
N THR A 362 9.24 13.44 -10.71
CA THR A 362 9.39 14.87 -11.01
C THR A 362 8.03 15.51 -11.33
N VAL A 363 7.16 14.81 -12.06
CA VAL A 363 5.79 15.27 -12.35
C VAL A 363 4.96 15.36 -11.05
N VAL A 364 5.04 14.36 -10.15
CA VAL A 364 4.40 14.41 -8.82
C VAL A 364 4.90 15.63 -8.03
N THR A 365 6.22 15.85 -8.03
CA THR A 365 6.83 17.01 -7.33
C THR A 365 6.29 18.32 -7.87
N ALA A 366 6.30 18.49 -9.21
CA ALA A 366 5.83 19.72 -9.83
C ALA A 366 4.34 19.96 -9.57
N GLY A 367 3.50 18.94 -9.72
CA GLY A 367 2.05 19.05 -9.49
C GLY A 367 1.71 19.38 -8.04
N SER A 368 2.34 18.67 -7.08
CA SER A 368 2.12 18.91 -5.65
C SER A 368 2.66 20.24 -5.18
N LEU A 369 3.82 20.67 -5.68
CA LEU A 369 4.36 21.99 -5.37
C LEU A 369 3.49 23.13 -5.97
N SER A 370 2.97 22.93 -7.17
CA SER A 370 2.03 23.89 -7.78
C SER A 370 0.73 23.98 -6.96
N LEU A 371 0.21 22.85 -6.43
CA LEU A 371 -0.93 22.86 -5.51
C LEU A 371 -0.62 23.57 -4.21
N ALA A 372 0.60 23.44 -3.68
CA ALA A 372 1.02 24.17 -2.49
C ALA A 372 0.99 25.71 -2.69
N LEU A 373 1.17 26.17 -3.93
CA LEU A 373 1.22 27.59 -4.28
C LEU A 373 -0.11 28.14 -4.80
N SER A 374 -0.99 27.28 -5.33
CA SER A 374 -2.23 27.70 -6.02
C SER A 374 -3.29 26.60 -5.91
N HIS A 375 -4.25 26.78 -5.00
CA HIS A 375 -5.35 25.85 -4.74
C HIS A 375 -6.69 26.55 -4.44
N ASP A 376 -6.80 27.80 -4.82
CA ASP A 376 -7.99 28.65 -4.69
C ASP A 376 -9.04 28.41 -5.77
N SER A 377 -8.65 27.83 -6.91
CA SER A 377 -9.54 27.57 -8.04
C SER A 377 -9.80 26.07 -8.24
N ALA A 378 -11.07 25.67 -8.31
CA ALA A 378 -11.48 24.28 -8.55
C ALA A 378 -10.88 23.70 -9.84
N VAL A 379 -10.81 24.50 -10.92
CA VAL A 379 -10.23 24.06 -12.21
C VAL A 379 -8.74 23.82 -12.07
N VAL A 380 -8.02 24.70 -11.39
CA VAL A 380 -6.57 24.55 -11.14
C VAL A 380 -6.30 23.31 -10.29
N VAL A 381 -7.07 23.10 -9.22
CA VAL A 381 -6.95 21.93 -8.35
C VAL A 381 -7.15 20.63 -9.15
N VAL A 382 -8.19 20.55 -9.98
CA VAL A 382 -8.46 19.36 -10.83
C VAL A 382 -7.32 19.10 -11.82
N LEU A 383 -6.82 20.13 -12.49
CA LEU A 383 -5.72 19.98 -13.46
C LEU A 383 -4.40 19.55 -12.78
N LEU A 384 -4.10 20.15 -11.64
CA LEU A 384 -2.88 19.81 -10.90
C LEU A 384 -2.98 18.43 -10.22
N ALA A 385 -4.17 18.05 -9.71
CA ALA A 385 -4.42 16.70 -9.22
C ALA A 385 -4.26 15.66 -10.35
N ALA A 386 -4.78 15.94 -11.55
CA ALA A 386 -4.59 15.10 -12.72
C ALA A 386 -3.10 14.96 -13.09
N LEU A 387 -2.32 16.03 -12.98
CA LEU A 387 -0.88 16.00 -13.22
C LEU A 387 -0.16 15.13 -12.17
N VAL A 388 -0.52 15.24 -10.89
CA VAL A 388 0.00 14.38 -9.81
C VAL A 388 -0.32 12.92 -10.10
N GLY A 389 -1.57 12.61 -10.49
CA GLY A 389 -1.98 11.27 -10.89
C GLY A 389 -1.13 10.69 -12.01
N LEU A 390 -0.90 11.47 -13.09
CA LEU A 390 -0.05 11.07 -14.21
C LEU A 390 1.35 10.62 -13.72
N GLY A 391 1.99 11.46 -12.91
CA GLY A 391 3.30 11.17 -12.33
C GLY A 391 3.30 9.96 -11.43
N GLY A 392 2.28 9.82 -10.58
CA GLY A 392 2.07 8.67 -9.69
C GLY A 392 1.94 7.35 -10.47
N GLY A 393 1.09 7.33 -11.49
CA GLY A 393 0.91 6.17 -12.37
C GLY A 393 2.20 5.76 -13.08
N MET A 394 2.97 6.74 -13.57
CA MET A 394 4.30 6.50 -14.15
C MET A 394 5.26 5.87 -13.12
N ALA A 395 5.30 6.38 -11.89
CA ALA A 395 6.19 5.88 -10.84
C ALA A 395 5.80 4.45 -10.43
N TYR A 396 4.51 4.16 -10.29
CA TYR A 396 4.02 2.83 -9.93
C TYR A 396 4.36 1.77 -10.97
N ALA A 397 4.16 2.09 -12.26
CA ALA A 397 4.43 1.15 -13.35
C ALA A 397 5.93 0.95 -13.62
N ALA A 398 6.77 1.97 -13.34
CA ALA A 398 8.21 1.86 -13.52
C ALA A 398 8.90 1.01 -12.45
N THR A 399 8.37 0.96 -11.23
CA THR A 399 8.98 0.29 -10.07
C THR A 399 9.25 -1.22 -10.28
N PRO A 400 8.27 -2.06 -10.70
CA PRO A 400 8.51 -3.49 -10.91
C PRO A 400 9.57 -3.74 -11.99
N ASN A 401 9.55 -2.96 -13.06
CA ASN A 401 10.53 -3.07 -14.14
C ASN A 401 11.94 -2.74 -13.66
N LEU A 402 12.08 -1.73 -12.82
CA LEU A 402 13.36 -1.35 -12.24
C LEU A 402 13.89 -2.42 -11.28
N LEU A 403 13.00 -3.06 -10.51
CA LEU A 403 13.36 -4.12 -9.58
C LEU A 403 13.88 -5.37 -10.32
N ILE A 404 13.26 -5.72 -11.44
CA ILE A 404 13.70 -6.82 -12.32
C ILE A 404 15.13 -6.56 -12.86
N GLU A 405 15.46 -5.29 -13.17
CA GLU A 405 16.82 -4.92 -13.59
C GLU A 405 17.83 -4.88 -12.42
N ALA A 406 17.34 -4.68 -11.17
CA ALA A 406 18.18 -4.45 -10.00
C ALA A 406 18.85 -5.70 -9.45
N VAL A 407 18.22 -6.88 -9.58
CA VAL A 407 18.65 -8.11 -8.92
C VAL A 407 18.63 -9.31 -9.86
N PRO A 408 19.46 -10.35 -9.60
CA PRO A 408 19.35 -11.63 -10.29
C PRO A 408 17.98 -12.29 -10.07
N ALA A 409 17.54 -13.11 -11.02
CA ALA A 409 16.23 -13.77 -10.97
C ALA A 409 16.00 -14.57 -9.67
N GLN A 410 17.06 -15.15 -9.09
CA GLN A 410 16.99 -15.90 -7.82
C GLN A 410 16.67 -15.03 -6.60
N GLN A 411 17.02 -13.74 -6.64
CA GLN A 411 16.80 -12.77 -5.55
C GLN A 411 15.56 -11.89 -5.77
N LEU A 412 14.90 -12.00 -6.93
CA LEU A 412 13.80 -11.12 -7.31
C LEU A 412 12.62 -11.19 -6.33
N ALA A 413 12.30 -12.38 -5.84
CA ALA A 413 11.21 -12.57 -4.87
C ALA A 413 11.50 -11.85 -3.54
N THR A 414 12.74 -11.99 -3.02
CA THR A 414 13.15 -11.35 -1.76
C THR A 414 13.25 -9.82 -1.92
N ALA A 415 13.83 -9.35 -3.01
CA ALA A 415 13.90 -7.91 -3.31
C ALA A 415 12.50 -7.31 -3.53
N GLY A 416 11.59 -8.07 -4.15
CA GLY A 416 10.18 -7.70 -4.28
C GLY A 416 9.46 -7.58 -2.94
N ALA A 417 9.70 -8.50 -2.02
CA ALA A 417 9.16 -8.45 -0.67
C ALA A 417 9.67 -7.23 0.11
N ILE A 418 10.95 -6.89 -0.02
CA ILE A 418 11.55 -5.70 0.58
C ILE A 418 10.93 -4.42 0.00
N ALA A 419 10.82 -4.32 -1.32
CA ALA A 419 10.21 -3.17 -1.98
C ALA A 419 8.73 -2.99 -1.57
N SER A 420 8.00 -4.10 -1.42
CA SER A 420 6.61 -4.08 -0.95
C SER A 420 6.50 -3.67 0.51
N THR A 421 7.43 -4.09 1.36
CA THR A 421 7.48 -3.64 2.76
C THR A 421 7.72 -2.13 2.81
N ALA A 422 8.65 -1.59 2.03
CA ALA A 422 8.86 -0.16 1.90
C ALA A 422 7.62 0.56 1.34
N GLY A 423 6.93 -0.08 0.38
CA GLY A 423 5.69 0.39 -0.24
C GLY A 423 4.48 0.44 0.70
N ASN A 424 4.50 -0.24 1.83
CA ASN A 424 3.50 -0.13 2.90
C ASN A 424 3.98 0.75 4.05
N LEU A 425 5.26 0.68 4.40
CA LEU A 425 5.83 1.35 5.55
C LEU A 425 5.93 2.87 5.36
N LEU A 426 6.50 3.32 4.24
CA LEU A 426 6.65 4.76 3.99
C LEU A 426 5.31 5.48 3.82
N PRO A 427 4.27 4.91 3.16
CA PRO A 427 2.91 5.43 3.20
C PRO A 427 2.26 5.45 4.59
N ALA A 428 2.72 4.64 5.55
CA ALA A 428 2.26 4.75 6.93
C ALA A 428 2.93 5.92 7.68
N VAL A 429 4.17 6.27 7.31
CA VAL A 429 4.96 7.32 8.00
C VAL A 429 4.60 8.71 7.51
N LEU A 430 4.61 8.97 6.20
CA LEU A 430 4.47 10.32 5.65
C LEU A 430 3.14 10.99 6.02
N PRO A 431 1.96 10.34 5.95
CA PRO A 431 0.73 10.95 6.40
C PRO A 431 0.76 11.40 7.85
N VAL A 432 1.37 10.60 8.76
CA VAL A 432 1.47 10.97 10.18
C VAL A 432 2.29 12.25 10.35
N LEU A 433 3.42 12.37 9.63
CA LEU A 433 4.24 13.59 9.62
C LEU A 433 3.45 14.79 9.11
N VAL A 434 2.73 14.63 8.01
CA VAL A 434 1.94 15.70 7.41
C VAL A 434 0.77 16.09 8.30
N PHE A 435 0.04 15.14 8.87
CA PHE A 435 -1.07 15.44 9.79
C PHE A 435 -0.58 16.01 11.12
N ALA A 436 0.58 15.60 11.63
CA ALA A 436 1.21 16.25 12.77
C ALA A 436 1.52 17.73 12.48
N MET A 437 1.95 18.03 11.25
CA MET A 437 2.18 19.39 10.78
C MET A 437 0.85 20.17 10.60
N LEU A 438 -0.16 19.56 9.98
CA LEU A 438 -1.49 20.13 9.81
C LEU A 438 -2.12 20.48 11.18
N ASN A 439 -1.99 19.61 12.17
CA ASN A 439 -2.52 19.81 13.52
C ASN A 439 -1.85 20.98 14.26
N SER A 440 -0.64 21.39 13.86
CA SER A 440 -0.03 22.62 14.36
C SER A 440 -0.54 23.89 13.66
N HIS A 441 -1.36 23.74 12.60
CA HIS A 441 -1.91 24.82 11.78
C HIS A 441 -3.44 24.78 11.71
N ILE A 442 -4.09 24.44 12.82
CA ILE A 442 -5.55 24.49 12.92
C ILE A 442 -6.02 25.94 12.90
N ALA A 443 -6.92 26.29 11.97
CA ALA A 443 -7.55 27.60 11.90
C ALA A 443 -8.81 27.67 12.78
N PHE A 444 -9.72 26.69 12.60
CA PHE A 444 -11.00 26.65 13.30
C PHE A 444 -11.40 25.21 13.64
N ALA A 445 -12.27 25.08 14.64
CA ALA A 445 -13.01 23.85 14.91
C ALA A 445 -14.50 24.20 14.87
N ILE A 446 -15.23 23.68 13.88
CA ILE A 446 -16.65 23.92 13.67
C ILE A 446 -17.37 22.57 13.77
N ASP A 447 -18.36 22.46 14.65
CA ASP A 447 -19.16 21.25 14.87
C ASP A 447 -18.35 19.97 15.06
N GLY A 448 -17.16 20.09 15.67
CA GLY A 448 -16.25 18.97 15.89
C GLY A 448 -15.33 18.65 14.72
N SER A 449 -15.52 19.28 13.56
CA SER A 449 -14.61 19.17 12.43
C SER A 449 -13.47 20.18 12.57
N VAL A 450 -12.23 19.71 12.36
CA VAL A 450 -11.04 20.55 12.39
C VAL A 450 -10.77 21.04 10.97
N LEU A 451 -10.67 22.36 10.84
CA LEU A 451 -10.32 23.04 9.61
C LEU A 451 -8.90 23.62 9.75
N TYR A 452 -8.08 23.34 8.78
CA TYR A 452 -6.69 23.75 8.77
C TYR A 452 -6.54 25.14 8.13
N SER A 453 -5.46 25.83 8.44
CA SER A 453 -5.16 27.11 7.78
C SER A 453 -4.67 26.88 6.34
N ASP A 454 -4.80 27.89 5.49
CA ASP A 454 -4.27 27.89 4.12
C ASP A 454 -2.77 27.53 4.10
N ALA A 455 -1.98 28.12 5.00
CA ALA A 455 -0.58 27.78 5.18
C ALA A 455 -0.36 26.31 5.54
N GLY A 456 -1.23 25.72 6.37
CA GLY A 456 -1.17 24.29 6.71
C GLY A 456 -1.36 23.40 5.50
N ILE A 457 -2.39 23.67 4.69
CA ILE A 457 -2.67 22.92 3.44
C ILE A 457 -1.51 23.06 2.45
N SER A 458 -1.00 24.31 2.26
CA SER A 458 0.17 24.59 1.42
C SER A 458 1.40 23.78 1.84
N ILE A 459 1.73 23.76 3.14
CA ILE A 459 2.86 23.00 3.67
C ILE A 459 2.61 21.50 3.51
N GLY A 460 1.37 21.03 3.70
CA GLY A 460 1.00 19.63 3.47
C GLY A 460 1.35 19.16 2.04
N PHE A 461 0.93 19.91 1.03
CA PHE A 461 1.28 19.61 -0.37
C PHE A 461 2.77 19.81 -0.65
N ALA A 462 3.44 20.77 -0.03
CA ALA A 462 4.89 20.96 -0.14
C ALA A 462 5.67 19.76 0.44
N MET A 463 5.19 19.15 1.54
CA MET A 463 5.77 17.93 2.10
C MET A 463 5.59 16.73 1.16
N VAL A 464 4.43 16.60 0.50
CA VAL A 464 4.21 15.58 -0.56
C VAL A 464 5.20 15.79 -1.71
N ALA A 465 5.36 17.04 -2.17
CA ALA A 465 6.34 17.38 -3.20
C ALA A 465 7.79 17.06 -2.76
N GLY A 466 8.14 17.39 -1.53
CA GLY A 466 9.45 17.07 -0.93
C GLY A 466 9.73 15.58 -0.90
N ALA A 467 8.76 14.77 -0.48
CA ALA A 467 8.90 13.31 -0.48
C ALA A 467 9.10 12.74 -1.90
N ALA A 468 8.32 13.22 -2.87
CA ALA A 468 8.48 12.84 -4.28
C ALA A 468 9.84 13.27 -4.84
N LEU A 469 10.32 14.46 -4.49
CA LEU A 469 11.64 14.96 -4.89
C LEU A 469 12.78 14.10 -4.31
N VAL A 470 12.72 13.77 -3.03
CA VAL A 470 13.69 12.87 -2.39
C VAL A 470 13.67 11.50 -3.08
N GLY A 471 12.47 10.98 -3.40
CA GLY A 471 12.30 9.76 -4.20
C GLY A 471 12.95 9.86 -5.57
N ALA A 472 12.77 10.97 -6.28
CA ALA A 472 13.41 11.22 -7.59
C ALA A 472 14.94 11.28 -7.48
N LEU A 473 15.49 11.97 -6.48
CA LEU A 473 16.92 12.05 -6.22
C LEU A 473 17.51 10.68 -5.86
N ALA A 474 16.80 9.89 -5.03
CA ALA A 474 17.19 8.51 -4.73
C ALA A 474 17.19 7.64 -6.00
N ALA A 475 16.17 7.79 -6.87
CA ALA A 475 16.12 7.11 -8.15
C ALA A 475 17.30 7.49 -9.06
N LEU A 476 17.68 8.77 -9.10
CA LEU A 476 18.85 9.25 -9.85
C LEU A 476 20.17 8.64 -9.33
N ALA A 477 20.26 8.37 -8.03
CA ALA A 477 21.42 7.75 -7.39
C ALA A 477 21.54 6.23 -7.63
N ILE A 478 20.51 5.57 -8.19
CA ILE A 478 20.57 4.13 -8.53
C ILE A 478 21.70 3.91 -9.55
N PRO A 479 22.65 2.99 -9.27
CA PRO A 479 23.76 2.71 -10.17
C PRO A 479 23.28 2.26 -11.57
N ARG A 480 24.08 2.52 -12.61
CA ARG A 480 23.80 2.00 -13.95
C ARG A 480 23.94 0.48 -13.91
N MET A 481 22.83 -0.23 -14.08
CA MET A 481 22.84 -1.68 -14.17
C MET A 481 23.07 -2.09 -15.61
N ILE A 482 24.04 -3.01 -15.82
CA ILE A 482 24.35 -3.57 -17.12
C ILE A 482 23.22 -4.54 -17.47
N ARG A 483 22.52 -4.27 -18.57
CA ARG A 483 21.50 -5.19 -19.13
C ARG A 483 22.23 -6.50 -19.46
N ARG A 484 22.04 -7.55 -18.65
CA ARG A 484 22.61 -8.89 -18.86
C ARG A 484 21.98 -9.64 -20.06
N ALA A 485 21.37 -8.94 -21.01
CA ALA A 485 20.92 -9.53 -22.25
C ALA A 485 22.09 -10.02 -23.15
N ASP A 486 23.29 -9.47 -22.94
CA ASP A 486 24.46 -9.80 -23.79
C ASP A 486 25.30 -10.98 -23.25
N ALA A 487 24.91 -11.59 -22.12
CA ALA A 487 25.66 -12.69 -21.53
C ALA A 487 25.10 -14.09 -21.91
N LEU A 488 24.12 -14.17 -22.81
CA LEU A 488 23.51 -15.43 -23.27
C LEU A 488 23.73 -15.71 -24.76
N THR A 489 24.62 -15.00 -25.44
CA THR A 489 25.18 -15.49 -26.68
C THR A 489 26.36 -16.41 -26.32
N PRO A 490 26.26 -17.73 -26.54
CA PRO A 490 27.45 -18.56 -26.54
C PRO A 490 28.37 -18.02 -27.64
N SER A 491 29.59 -17.65 -27.27
CA SER A 491 30.64 -17.49 -28.26
C SER A 491 30.84 -18.83 -28.98
N ASP A 492 30.46 -18.86 -30.26
CA ASP A 492 30.82 -19.92 -31.18
C ASP A 492 32.34 -20.17 -31.21
#